data_8d5393350796716e99276816dd467277
#
_entry.id   8d5393350796716e99276816dd467277
#
_cell.length_a   1.000
_cell.length_b   1.000
_cell.length_c   1.000
_cell.angle_alpha   90.00
_cell.angle_beta   90.00
_cell.angle_gamma   90.00
#
_symmetry.space_group_name_H-M   'P 1'
#
loop_
_entity.id
_entity.type
_entity.pdbx_description
1 polymer ?
#
loop_
_entity_poly.entity_id
_entity_poly.type
_entity_poly.pdbx_seq_one_letter_code
_entity_poly.pdbx_strand_id
1 'polypeptide(L)'
;MYFKRKVYDKLLEWKKLYSEKYAVLLEGARRVGKSTIAETFAKNEYRSYILIDFSKTTSNILECFDDIGNLNIFFLRLQAETGITLYEHESLIIFDEVQLFPKARQAIKHLIHDGRYSYLETGSLISIVLMFTQVPDICFALIAGKLKKI
;
A
#
# COMPACT_ATOMS: atom_id res chain seq x y z
N MET A 1 4.76 -21.82 -6.36
CA MET A 1 5.79 -21.12 -7.11
C MET A 1 6.78 -20.43 -6.21
N TYR A 2 8.05 -20.63 -6.48
CA TYR A 2 9.14 -20.14 -5.63
C TYR A 2 9.13 -18.64 -5.42
N PHE A 3 8.96 -17.86 -6.52
CA PHE A 3 8.95 -16.39 -6.45
C PHE A 3 7.84 -15.86 -5.54
N LYS A 4 6.61 -16.35 -5.72
CA LYS A 4 5.46 -15.90 -4.91
C LYS A 4 5.62 -16.25 -3.44
N ARG A 5 6.16 -17.43 -3.15
CA ARG A 5 6.42 -17.87 -1.78
C ARG A 5 7.45 -16.97 -1.11
N LYS A 6 8.53 -16.67 -1.81
CA LYS A 6 9.60 -15.81 -1.31
C LYS A 6 9.10 -14.39 -1.02
N VAL A 7 8.30 -13.83 -1.92
CA VAL A 7 7.69 -12.51 -1.72
C VAL A 7 6.75 -12.54 -0.51
N TYR A 8 5.93 -13.55 -0.40
CA TYR A 8 5.00 -13.69 0.73
C TYR A 8 5.75 -13.76 2.06
N ASP A 9 6.81 -14.54 2.13
CA ASP A 9 7.63 -14.65 3.34
C ASP A 9 8.25 -13.29 3.73
N LYS A 10 8.67 -12.50 2.74
CA LYS A 10 9.20 -11.15 2.98
C LYS A 10 8.12 -10.19 3.44
N LEU A 11 6.90 -10.33 2.96
CA LEU A 11 5.76 -9.54 3.45
C LEU A 11 5.44 -9.88 4.90
N LEU A 12 5.52 -11.15 5.28
CA LEU A 12 5.36 -11.56 6.68
C LEU A 12 6.44 -10.93 7.57
N GLU A 13 7.68 -10.92 7.12
CA GLU A 13 8.78 -10.28 7.82
C GLU A 13 8.51 -8.77 8.00
N TRP A 14 8.11 -8.09 6.93
CA TRP A 14 7.74 -6.70 7.00
C TRP A 14 6.59 -6.44 7.98
N LYS A 15 5.55 -7.24 7.93
CA LYS A 15 4.39 -7.08 8.82
C LYS A 15 4.81 -7.18 10.28
N LYS A 16 5.65 -8.15 10.60
CA LYS A 16 6.10 -8.40 11.97
C LYS A 16 7.05 -7.33 12.50
N LEU A 17 7.98 -6.87 11.67
CA LEU A 17 9.09 -6.03 12.12
C LEU A 17 8.94 -4.54 11.79
N TYR A 18 8.24 -4.21 10.72
CA TYR A 18 8.30 -2.86 10.15
C TYR A 18 6.97 -2.20 9.86
N SER A 19 5.85 -2.92 9.85
CA SER A 19 4.58 -2.39 9.34
C SER A 19 4.01 -1.22 10.14
N GLU A 20 4.40 -1.05 11.39
CA GLU A 20 3.94 0.07 12.19
C GLU A 20 4.58 1.40 11.80
N LYS A 21 5.78 1.36 11.23
CA LYS A 21 6.58 2.56 10.91
C LYS A 21 6.85 2.74 9.44
N TYR A 22 6.66 1.72 8.62
CA TYR A 22 7.01 1.76 7.20
C TYR A 22 5.91 1.10 6.37
N ALA A 23 5.58 1.72 5.24
CA ALA A 23 4.84 1.03 4.19
C ALA A 23 5.79 0.07 3.46
N VAL A 24 5.22 -0.90 2.76
CA VAL A 24 6.00 -1.77 1.87
C VAL A 24 5.58 -1.51 0.42
N LEU A 25 6.56 -1.51 -0.47
CA LEU A 25 6.34 -1.33 -1.90
C LEU A 25 6.75 -2.59 -2.64
N LEU A 26 5.79 -3.21 -3.32
CA LEU A 26 6.08 -4.30 -4.26
C LEU A 26 6.40 -3.70 -5.62
N GLU A 27 7.65 -3.82 -5.99
CA GLU A 27 8.17 -3.29 -7.23
C GLU A 27 8.49 -4.42 -8.20
N GLY A 28 8.20 -4.22 -9.47
CA GLY A 28 8.51 -5.22 -10.48
C GLY A 28 7.80 -4.94 -11.79
N ALA A 29 8.10 -5.75 -12.79
CA ALA A 29 7.48 -5.66 -14.09
C ALA A 29 5.97 -5.93 -14.00
N ARG A 30 5.22 -5.39 -14.94
CA ARG A 30 3.81 -5.71 -15.07
C ARG A 30 3.62 -7.22 -15.24
N ARG A 31 2.50 -7.73 -14.74
CA ARG A 31 2.09 -9.13 -14.90
C ARG A 31 2.92 -10.16 -14.14
N VAL A 32 3.72 -9.73 -13.16
CA VAL A 32 4.39 -10.70 -12.27
C VAL A 32 3.52 -11.11 -11.09
N GLY A 33 2.25 -10.68 -11.05
CA GLY A 33 1.30 -11.08 -10.02
C GLY A 33 1.38 -10.28 -8.72
N LYS A 34 1.87 -9.05 -8.77
CA LYS A 34 2.00 -8.18 -7.59
C LYS A 34 0.66 -7.96 -6.89
N SER A 35 -0.36 -7.58 -7.63
CA SER A 35 -1.70 -7.33 -7.08
C SER A 35 -2.30 -8.58 -6.46
N THR A 36 -2.12 -9.72 -7.11
CA THR A 36 -2.62 -11.01 -6.60
C THR A 36 -1.93 -11.39 -5.30
N ILE A 37 -0.61 -11.25 -5.22
CA ILE A 37 0.14 -11.55 -4.01
C ILE A 37 -0.27 -10.62 -2.87
N ALA A 38 -0.38 -9.32 -3.17
CA ALA A 38 -0.79 -8.31 -2.19
C ALA A 38 -2.17 -8.63 -1.62
N GLU A 39 -3.13 -8.94 -2.48
CA GLU A 39 -4.48 -9.25 -2.04
C GLU A 39 -4.56 -10.56 -1.26
N THR A 40 -3.85 -11.59 -1.71
CA THR A 40 -3.78 -12.87 -0.98
C THR A 40 -3.19 -12.67 0.41
N PHE A 41 -2.12 -11.90 0.50
CA PHE A 41 -1.50 -11.56 1.77
C PHE A 41 -2.48 -10.82 2.69
N ALA A 42 -3.19 -9.83 2.16
CA ALA A 42 -4.18 -9.06 2.91
C ALA A 42 -5.29 -9.96 3.46
N LYS A 43 -5.84 -10.84 2.62
CA LYS A 43 -6.90 -11.76 3.02
C LYS A 43 -6.48 -12.70 4.14
N ASN A 44 -5.24 -13.17 4.09
CA ASN A 44 -4.75 -14.16 5.05
C ASN A 44 -4.27 -13.54 6.35
N GLU A 45 -3.73 -12.32 6.31
CA GLU A 45 -2.99 -11.77 7.45
C GLU A 45 -3.69 -10.61 8.16
N TYR A 46 -4.77 -10.08 7.60
CA TYR A 46 -5.47 -8.93 8.18
C TYR A 46 -6.95 -9.22 8.36
N ARG A 47 -7.56 -8.54 9.32
CA ARG A 47 -8.99 -8.66 9.61
C ARG A 47 -9.84 -8.10 8.47
N SER A 48 -9.42 -6.98 7.90
CA SER A 48 -10.02 -6.41 6.70
C SER A 48 -8.96 -5.70 5.87
N TYR A 49 -9.28 -5.45 4.61
CA TYR A 49 -8.39 -4.68 3.74
C TYR A 49 -9.17 -3.90 2.72
N ILE A 50 -8.60 -2.77 2.29
CA ILE A 50 -9.11 -1.99 1.17
C ILE A 50 -8.04 -2.03 0.09
N LEU A 51 -8.43 -2.43 -1.12
CA LEU A 51 -7.55 -2.38 -2.29
C LEU A 51 -8.04 -1.29 -3.23
N ILE A 52 -7.20 -0.29 -3.45
CA ILE A 52 -7.46 0.78 -4.41
C ILE A 52 -6.57 0.56 -5.62
N ASP A 53 -7.19 0.15 -6.73
CA ASP A 53 -6.48 -0.03 -8.01
C ASP A 53 -6.58 1.29 -8.79
N PHE A 54 -5.52 2.06 -8.81
CA PHE A 54 -5.51 3.38 -9.44
C PHE A 54 -5.62 3.34 -10.96
N SER A 55 -5.51 2.16 -11.57
CA SER A 55 -5.74 2.02 -13.02
C SER A 55 -7.22 2.00 -13.39
N LYS A 56 -8.11 1.75 -12.44
CA LYS A 56 -9.56 1.64 -12.69
C LYS A 56 -10.45 2.08 -11.53
N THR A 57 -9.94 2.93 -10.65
CA THR A 57 -10.72 3.42 -9.52
C THR A 57 -11.69 4.52 -9.94
N THR A 58 -12.67 4.81 -9.09
CA THR A 58 -13.67 5.85 -9.35
C THR A 58 -13.17 7.21 -8.89
N SER A 59 -13.79 8.29 -9.44
CA SER A 59 -13.48 9.64 -9.01
C SER A 59 -13.81 9.87 -7.53
N ASN A 60 -14.84 9.22 -7.00
CA ASN A 60 -15.20 9.34 -5.59
C ASN A 60 -14.10 8.85 -4.67
N ILE A 61 -13.45 7.75 -5.02
CA ILE A 61 -12.29 7.25 -4.26
C ILE A 61 -11.12 8.24 -4.33
N LEU A 62 -10.83 8.76 -5.52
CA LEU A 62 -9.75 9.75 -5.69
C LEU A 62 -10.01 11.02 -4.89
N GLU A 63 -11.26 11.46 -4.84
CA GLU A 63 -11.65 12.65 -4.07
C GLU A 63 -11.44 12.49 -2.57
N CYS A 64 -11.43 11.26 -2.05
CA CYS A 64 -11.13 11.04 -0.63
C CYS A 64 -9.78 11.62 -0.25
N PHE A 65 -8.82 11.61 -1.17
CA PHE A 65 -7.48 12.14 -0.93
C PHE A 65 -7.44 13.65 -0.79
N ASP A 66 -8.50 14.36 -1.14
CA ASP A 66 -8.60 15.80 -0.88
C ASP A 66 -8.70 16.09 0.63
N ASP A 67 -9.12 15.13 1.41
CA ASP A 67 -9.26 15.25 2.87
C ASP A 67 -8.04 14.73 3.64
N ILE A 68 -6.90 14.57 2.98
CA ILE A 68 -5.68 14.02 3.60
C ILE A 68 -5.22 14.89 4.78
N GLY A 69 -5.60 16.15 4.82
CA GLY A 69 -5.32 17.03 5.95
C GLY A 69 -6.16 16.73 7.20
N ASN A 70 -7.22 15.93 7.05
CA ASN A 70 -8.06 15.45 8.17
C ASN A 70 -8.29 13.96 7.97
N LEU A 71 -7.43 13.13 8.57
CA LEU A 71 -7.45 11.70 8.36
C LEU A 71 -8.71 11.02 8.88
N ASN A 72 -9.38 11.58 9.89
CA ASN A 72 -10.66 11.04 10.35
C ASN A 72 -11.70 11.09 9.24
N ILE A 73 -11.76 12.20 8.52
CA ILE A 73 -12.68 12.35 7.38
C ILE A 73 -12.21 11.47 6.22
N PHE A 74 -10.92 11.43 5.95
CA PHE A 74 -10.36 10.59 4.88
C PHE A 74 -10.78 9.12 5.06
N PHE A 75 -10.54 8.56 6.24
CA PHE A 75 -10.87 7.15 6.51
C PHE A 75 -12.39 6.92 6.54
N LEU A 76 -13.15 7.86 7.03
CA LEU A 76 -14.61 7.75 7.03
C LEU A 76 -15.15 7.68 5.60
N ARG A 77 -14.69 8.58 4.73
CA ARG A 77 -15.09 8.59 3.32
C ARG A 77 -14.63 7.33 2.59
N LEU A 78 -13.42 6.88 2.85
CA LEU A 78 -12.88 5.69 2.20
C LEU A 78 -13.71 4.45 2.56
N GLN A 79 -14.08 4.30 3.82
CA GLN A 79 -14.94 3.21 4.26
C GLN A 79 -16.34 3.29 3.65
N ALA A 80 -16.90 4.50 3.56
CA ALA A 80 -18.21 4.71 2.96
C ALA A 80 -18.21 4.35 1.47
N GLU A 81 -17.18 4.77 0.72
CA GLU A 81 -17.09 4.51 -0.71
C GLU A 81 -16.80 3.05 -1.04
N THR A 82 -16.05 2.35 -0.21
CA THR A 82 -15.68 0.96 -0.45
C THR A 82 -16.63 -0.04 0.18
N GLY A 83 -17.40 0.37 1.17
CA GLY A 83 -18.25 -0.52 1.98
C GLY A 83 -17.46 -1.45 2.89
N ILE A 84 -16.17 -1.16 3.11
CA ILE A 84 -15.28 -1.99 3.92
C ILE A 84 -14.98 -1.26 5.23
N THR A 85 -15.15 -1.95 6.35
CA THR A 85 -14.83 -1.42 7.68
C THR A 85 -13.33 -1.59 7.95
N LEU A 86 -12.68 -0.53 8.41
CA LEU A 86 -11.29 -0.56 8.85
C LEU A 86 -11.19 -0.74 10.35
N TYR A 87 -10.25 -1.56 10.79
CA TYR A 87 -10.01 -1.83 12.22
C TYR A 87 -8.59 -1.40 12.56
N GLU A 88 -8.44 -0.56 13.56
CA GLU A 88 -7.12 -0.05 13.97
C GLU A 88 -6.17 -1.21 14.30
N HIS A 89 -4.98 -1.18 13.72
CA HIS A 89 -3.91 -2.17 13.86
C HIS A 89 -4.23 -3.55 13.29
N GLU A 90 -5.39 -3.72 12.64
CA GLU A 90 -5.82 -5.01 12.09
C GLU A 90 -6.18 -4.94 10.61
N SER A 91 -6.06 -3.77 9.98
CA SER A 91 -6.43 -3.60 8.57
C SER A 91 -5.25 -3.14 7.72
N LEU A 92 -5.29 -3.56 6.45
CA LEU A 92 -4.30 -3.19 5.44
C LEU A 92 -4.97 -2.35 4.36
N ILE A 93 -4.32 -1.28 3.93
CA ILE A 93 -4.74 -0.51 2.77
C ILE A 93 -3.71 -0.71 1.67
N ILE A 94 -4.17 -1.19 0.51
CA ILE A 94 -3.32 -1.47 -0.64
C ILE A 94 -3.53 -0.39 -1.69
N PHE A 95 -2.45 0.29 -2.07
CA PHE A 95 -2.42 1.23 -3.19
C PHE A 95 -1.81 0.53 -4.39
N ASP A 96 -2.67 0.00 -5.26
CA ASP A 96 -2.27 -0.78 -6.42
C ASP A 96 -2.05 0.13 -7.63
N GLU A 97 -0.92 -0.04 -8.32
CA GLU A 97 -0.49 0.83 -9.42
C GLU A 97 -0.38 2.29 -8.96
N VAL A 98 0.30 2.50 -7.84
CA VAL A 98 0.36 3.81 -7.15
C VAL A 98 1.00 4.92 -7.99
N GLN A 99 1.84 4.57 -8.98
CA GLN A 99 2.44 5.57 -9.87
C GLN A 99 1.41 6.32 -10.71
N LEU A 100 0.20 5.77 -10.87
CA LEU A 100 -0.87 6.42 -11.63
C LEU A 100 -1.55 7.53 -10.84
N PHE A 101 -1.32 7.61 -9.53
CA PHE A 101 -1.90 8.65 -8.69
C PHE A 101 -0.87 9.11 -7.66
N PRO A 102 0.06 10.00 -8.06
CA PRO A 102 1.15 10.45 -7.17
C PRO A 102 0.69 11.05 -5.84
N LYS A 103 -0.52 11.61 -5.80
CA LYS A 103 -1.10 12.16 -4.57
C LYS A 103 -1.23 11.11 -3.46
N ALA A 104 -1.60 9.88 -3.82
CA ALA A 104 -1.63 8.76 -2.87
C ALA A 104 -0.24 8.44 -2.35
N ARG A 105 0.75 8.41 -3.24
CA ARG A 105 2.14 8.15 -2.85
C ARG A 105 2.66 9.21 -1.89
N GLN A 106 2.32 10.47 -2.14
CA GLN A 106 2.70 11.57 -1.25
C GLN A 106 2.00 11.50 0.10
N ALA A 107 0.79 10.96 0.14
CA ALA A 107 0.01 10.82 1.37
C ALA A 107 0.58 9.77 2.34
N ILE A 108 1.37 8.84 1.87
CA ILE A 108 1.88 7.72 2.68
C ILE A 108 2.58 8.22 3.96
N LYS A 109 3.34 9.29 3.88
CA LYS A 109 4.03 9.85 5.05
C LYS A 109 3.05 10.19 6.17
N HIS A 110 1.95 10.86 5.83
CA HIS A 110 0.93 11.24 6.81
C HIS A 110 0.20 10.02 7.35
N LEU A 111 -0.10 9.07 6.47
CA LEU A 111 -0.82 7.86 6.84
C LEU A 111 -0.01 6.97 7.79
N ILE A 112 1.26 6.79 7.51
CA ILE A 112 2.17 6.02 8.37
C ILE A 112 2.34 6.73 9.71
N HIS A 113 2.52 8.04 9.71
CA HIS A 113 2.68 8.82 10.93
C HIS A 113 1.43 8.73 11.83
N ASP A 114 0.24 8.69 11.24
CA ASP A 114 -1.02 8.46 11.95
C ASP A 114 -1.03 7.11 12.68
N GLY A 115 -0.53 6.06 12.04
CA GLY A 115 -0.27 4.77 12.67
C GLY A 115 -1.47 3.84 12.86
N ARG A 116 -2.67 4.19 12.39
CA ARG A 116 -3.86 3.35 12.62
C ARG A 116 -3.86 2.07 11.80
N TYR A 117 -3.33 2.11 10.58
CA TYR A 117 -3.40 0.98 9.63
C TYR A 117 -2.04 0.71 9.02
N SER A 118 -1.93 -0.44 8.36
CA SER A 118 -0.74 -0.80 7.59
C SER A 118 -0.97 -0.48 6.11
N TYR A 119 0.11 -0.21 5.37
CA TYR A 119 0.02 0.23 3.97
C TYR A 119 0.97 -0.58 3.09
N LEU A 120 0.43 -1.06 1.96
CA LEU A 120 1.19 -1.77 0.94
C LEU A 120 0.93 -1.10 -0.40
N GLU A 121 1.99 -0.81 -1.13
CA GLU A 121 1.91 -0.20 -2.44
C GLU A 121 2.43 -1.18 -3.50
N THR A 122 1.86 -1.12 -4.68
CA THR A 122 2.43 -1.78 -5.85
C THR A 122 2.70 -0.76 -6.94
N GLY A 123 3.64 -1.05 -7.82
CA GLY A 123 3.93 -0.18 -8.95
C GLY A 123 4.95 -0.78 -9.89
N SER A 124 5.06 -0.20 -11.09
CA SER A 124 6.04 -0.62 -12.07
C SER A 124 7.38 0.07 -11.82
N LEU A 125 8.46 -0.62 -12.17
CA LEU A 125 9.84 -0.24 -11.85
C LEU A 125 10.20 1.20 -12.29
N ILE A 126 9.91 1.56 -13.53
CA ILE A 126 10.33 2.85 -14.11
C ILE A 126 9.66 4.02 -13.39
N SER A 127 8.34 3.92 -13.17
CA SER A 127 7.56 4.98 -12.53
C SER A 127 7.98 5.17 -11.07
N ILE A 128 8.31 4.09 -10.39
CA ILE A 128 8.70 4.11 -8.99
C ILE A 128 10.01 4.84 -8.77
N VAL A 129 11.00 4.64 -9.64
CA VAL A 129 12.29 5.34 -9.55
C VAL A 129 12.11 6.86 -9.54
N LEU A 130 11.17 7.37 -10.34
CA LEU A 130 10.86 8.81 -10.35
C LEU A 130 10.17 9.25 -9.07
N MET A 131 9.41 8.40 -8.43
CA MET A 131 8.68 8.73 -7.21
C MET A 131 9.57 8.71 -5.96
N PHE A 132 10.60 7.90 -5.93
CA PHE A 132 11.49 7.79 -4.79
C PHE A 132 12.22 9.08 -4.44
N THR A 133 12.37 9.99 -5.38
CA THR A 133 12.97 11.29 -5.13
C THR A 133 12.08 12.20 -4.29
N GLN A 134 10.80 11.84 -4.13
CA GLN A 134 9.81 12.68 -3.47
C GLN A 134 9.40 12.21 -2.07
N VAL A 135 9.60 10.93 -1.74
CA VAL A 135 9.15 10.36 -0.45
C VAL A 135 10.26 9.48 0.13
N PRO A 136 11.17 10.05 0.90
CA PRO A 136 12.24 9.28 1.54
C PRO A 136 11.78 8.60 2.84
N ASP A 137 12.50 7.57 3.25
CA ASP A 137 12.62 7.03 4.60
C ASP A 137 11.41 6.37 5.27
N ILE A 138 10.28 6.19 4.60
CA ILE A 138 9.10 5.58 5.22
C ILE A 138 8.61 4.31 4.53
N CYS A 139 9.35 3.83 3.55
CA CYS A 139 8.99 2.63 2.80
C CYS A 139 10.10 1.60 2.78
N PHE A 140 9.70 0.33 2.80
CA PHE A 140 10.56 -0.75 2.36
C PHE A 140 10.16 -1.14 0.94
N ALA A 141 11.14 -1.35 0.09
CA ALA A 141 10.90 -1.87 -1.25
C ALA A 141 11.20 -3.37 -1.27
N LEU A 142 10.29 -4.13 -1.84
CA LEU A 142 10.49 -5.55 -2.08
C LEU A 142 10.82 -5.72 -3.56
N ILE A 143 12.10 -5.72 -3.85
CA ILE A 143 12.65 -5.80 -5.20
C ILE A 143 13.37 -7.13 -5.37
N ALA A 144 13.01 -7.88 -6.41
CA ALA A 144 13.64 -9.18 -6.70
C ALA A 144 13.66 -10.10 -5.47
N GLY A 145 12.61 -10.04 -4.64
CA GLY A 145 12.48 -10.88 -3.45
C GLY A 145 13.34 -10.47 -2.27
N LYS A 146 13.93 -9.27 -2.30
CA LYS A 146 14.71 -8.72 -1.18
C LYS A 146 14.02 -7.50 -0.61
N LEU A 147 13.88 -7.46 0.71
CA LEU A 147 13.31 -6.33 1.41
C LEU A 147 14.40 -5.28 1.63
N LYS A 148 14.16 -4.06 1.15
CA LYS A 148 15.11 -2.95 1.27
C LYS A 148 14.40 -1.71 1.76
N LYS A 149 15.04 -0.99 2.67
CA LYS A 149 14.60 0.34 3.07
C LYS A 149 14.91 1.34 1.94
N ILE A 150 13.93 2.17 1.62
CA ILE A 150 14.11 3.23 0.64
C ILE A 150 14.08 4.58 1.31
#